data_f3eab2d91d0aac122a573f1954075312
#
_entry.id   f3eab2d91d0aac122a573f1954075312
#
_cell.length_a   1.000
_cell.length_b   1.000
_cell.length_c   1.000
_cell.angle_alpha   90.00
_cell.angle_beta   90.00
_cell.angle_gamma   90.00
#
_symmetry.space_group_name_H-M   'P 1'
#
loop_
_entity.id
_entity.type
_entity.pdbx_description
1 polymer ?
#
loop_
_entity_poly.entity_id
_entity_poly.type
_entity_poly.pdbx_seq_one_letter_code
_entity_poly.pdbx_strand_id
1 'polypeptide(L)'
;MKTIDISLDAEQLLATHFDGLHSGGGRSQIKGGQSAANQALSELNIKGYAKTRSQVQPVNTRGATMLSPYIRHNLLPLTQVWRAVGAAPFADKEKFQDELLWQEYTRHLYARIGTRLFHNLRFEQVWDAPEDGWPEGMACVDSVVEELNRDGWIVN
;
A
#
# COMPACT_ATOMS: atom_id res chain seq x y z
N MET A 1 -21.48 -7.92 -23.23
CA MET A 1 -20.84 -7.37 -22.03
C MET A 1 -21.95 -7.00 -21.05
N LYS A 2 -21.91 -7.47 -19.81
CA LYS A 2 -22.87 -6.99 -18.79
C LYS A 2 -22.50 -5.57 -18.41
N THR A 3 -23.45 -4.66 -18.46
CA THR A 3 -23.26 -3.27 -17.99
C THR A 3 -23.31 -3.28 -16.47
N ILE A 4 -22.31 -2.70 -15.83
CA ILE A 4 -22.28 -2.52 -14.39
C ILE A 4 -23.01 -1.22 -14.05
N ASP A 5 -23.97 -1.27 -13.14
CA ASP A 5 -24.64 -0.09 -12.63
C ASP A 5 -23.74 0.63 -11.63
N ILE A 6 -23.17 1.75 -12.06
CA ILE A 6 -22.27 2.57 -11.25
C ILE A 6 -23.01 3.50 -10.27
N SER A 7 -24.35 3.51 -10.26
CA SER A 7 -25.14 4.25 -9.28
C SER A 7 -25.24 3.51 -7.93
N LEU A 8 -24.95 2.21 -7.92
CA LEU A 8 -24.91 1.40 -6.71
C LEU A 8 -23.77 1.88 -5.79
N ASP A 9 -24.01 1.82 -4.49
CA ASP A 9 -22.88 1.98 -3.57
C ASP A 9 -21.90 0.80 -3.68
N ALA A 10 -20.70 0.96 -3.13
CA ALA A 10 -19.63 -0.01 -3.32
C ALA A 10 -19.99 -1.41 -2.77
N GLU A 11 -20.73 -1.50 -1.67
CA GLU A 11 -21.12 -2.79 -1.06
C GLU A 11 -22.18 -3.49 -1.92
N GLN A 12 -23.18 -2.74 -2.38
CA GLN A 12 -24.20 -3.26 -3.29
C GLN A 12 -23.60 -3.69 -4.63
N LEU A 13 -22.65 -2.92 -5.16
CA LEU A 13 -21.95 -3.23 -6.41
C LEU A 13 -21.14 -4.53 -6.26
N LEU A 14 -20.41 -4.69 -5.16
CA LEU A 14 -19.65 -5.90 -4.87
C LEU A 14 -20.56 -7.10 -4.72
N ALA A 15 -21.62 -7.00 -3.92
CA ALA A 15 -22.57 -8.09 -3.71
C ALA A 15 -23.30 -8.51 -5.01
N THR A 16 -23.59 -7.54 -5.89
CA THR A 16 -24.35 -7.80 -7.14
C THR A 16 -23.47 -8.37 -8.25
N HIS A 17 -22.24 -7.88 -8.39
CA HIS A 17 -21.40 -8.16 -9.56
C HIS A 17 -20.16 -8.98 -9.26
N PHE A 18 -19.74 -9.08 -7.99
CA PHE A 18 -18.49 -9.72 -7.56
C PHE A 18 -18.72 -10.72 -6.43
N ASP A 19 -19.94 -11.25 -6.31
CA ASP A 19 -20.26 -12.30 -5.35
C ASP A 19 -19.32 -13.50 -5.51
N GLY A 20 -18.84 -14.04 -4.41
CA GLY A 20 -17.86 -15.13 -4.38
C GLY A 20 -16.40 -14.70 -4.63
N LEU A 21 -16.13 -13.43 -4.97
CA LEU A 21 -14.78 -12.89 -5.12
C LEU A 21 -14.30 -12.12 -3.88
N HIS A 22 -15.13 -12.02 -2.86
CA HIS A 22 -14.80 -11.44 -1.56
C HIS A 22 -15.50 -12.22 -0.44
N SER A 23 -14.92 -12.21 0.73
CA SER A 23 -15.43 -12.94 1.92
C SER A 23 -16.14 -12.02 2.92
N GLY A 24 -16.73 -10.94 2.46
CA GLY A 24 -17.29 -9.90 3.31
C GLY A 24 -16.22 -8.84 3.65
N GLY A 25 -16.48 -8.04 4.67
CA GLY A 25 -15.58 -6.97 5.11
C GLY A 25 -16.20 -5.58 4.96
N GLY A 26 -15.67 -4.64 5.72
CA GLY A 26 -16.08 -3.24 5.67
C GLY A 26 -15.31 -2.46 4.60
N ARG A 27 -15.60 -1.16 4.53
CA ARG A 27 -14.83 -0.24 3.68
C ARG A 27 -13.54 0.14 4.36
N SER A 28 -12.46 0.18 3.59
CA SER A 28 -11.19 0.76 4.02
C SER A 28 -11.37 2.22 4.43
N GLN A 29 -10.59 2.67 5.42
CA GLN A 29 -10.48 4.08 5.78
C GLN A 29 -9.79 4.90 4.68
N ILE A 30 -9.02 4.23 3.82
CA ILE A 30 -8.31 4.86 2.70
C ILE A 30 -9.29 5.09 1.55
N LYS A 31 -9.62 6.35 1.30
CA LYS A 31 -10.52 6.73 0.21
C LYS A 31 -9.81 6.59 -1.13
N GLY A 32 -10.49 5.96 -2.11
CA GLY A 32 -10.01 5.86 -3.48
C GLY A 32 -10.31 7.12 -4.32
N GLY A 33 -9.77 7.13 -5.55
CA GLY A 33 -10.06 8.14 -6.56
C GLY A 33 -9.08 9.31 -6.60
N GLN A 34 -9.11 10.05 -7.72
CA GLN A 34 -8.16 11.13 -8.00
C GLN A 34 -8.26 12.29 -7.01
N SER A 35 -9.48 12.65 -6.59
CA SER A 35 -9.68 13.75 -5.63
C SER A 35 -9.02 13.41 -4.27
N ALA A 36 -9.19 12.18 -3.79
CA ALA A 36 -8.55 11.74 -2.54
C ALA A 36 -7.02 11.68 -2.68
N ALA A 37 -6.51 11.23 -3.81
CA ALA A 37 -5.08 11.23 -4.10
C ALA A 37 -4.49 12.64 -4.09
N ASN A 38 -5.16 13.59 -4.75
CA ASN A 38 -4.73 14.99 -4.80
C ASN A 38 -4.75 15.63 -3.39
N GLN A 39 -5.78 15.35 -2.62
CA GLN A 39 -5.87 15.81 -1.23
C GLN A 39 -4.72 15.24 -0.39
N ALA A 40 -4.49 13.93 -0.43
CA ALA A 40 -3.40 13.28 0.30
C ALA A 40 -2.03 13.86 -0.07
N LEU A 41 -1.82 14.20 -1.34
CA LEU A 41 -0.58 14.85 -1.79
C LEU A 41 -0.47 16.29 -1.28
N SER A 42 -1.56 17.06 -1.27
CA SER A 42 -1.55 18.45 -0.79
C SER A 42 -1.32 18.56 0.72
N GLU A 43 -1.74 17.54 1.46
CA GLU A 43 -1.57 17.43 2.93
C GLU A 43 -0.26 16.73 3.31
N LEU A 44 0.55 16.31 2.32
CA LEU A 44 1.76 15.56 2.55
C LEU A 44 2.76 16.32 3.43
N ASN A 45 3.07 15.75 4.57
CA ASN A 45 4.10 16.22 5.49
C ASN A 45 5.03 15.06 5.85
N ILE A 46 6.27 15.17 5.44
CA ILE A 46 7.30 14.14 5.71
C ILE A 46 8.29 14.54 6.79
N LYS A 47 7.99 15.55 7.61
CA LYS A 47 8.85 15.93 8.73
C LYS A 47 8.98 14.77 9.73
N GLY A 48 10.21 14.35 9.98
CA GLY A 48 10.51 13.20 10.85
C GLY A 48 10.42 11.82 10.16
N TYR A 49 10.09 11.78 8.87
CA TYR A 49 9.89 10.57 8.10
C TYR A 49 11.08 9.59 8.19
N ALA A 50 12.31 10.09 8.07
CA ALA A 50 13.50 9.25 8.13
C ALA A 50 13.58 8.37 9.39
N LYS A 51 13.01 8.86 10.51
CA LYS A 51 13.02 8.16 11.80
C LYS A 51 11.75 7.34 12.07
N THR A 52 10.61 7.78 11.55
CA THR A 52 9.29 7.26 11.99
C THR A 52 8.55 6.47 10.90
N ARG A 53 9.05 6.41 9.67
CA ARG A 53 8.37 5.77 8.54
C ARG A 53 8.01 4.30 8.74
N SER A 54 8.85 3.55 9.46
CA SER A 54 8.63 2.12 9.75
C SER A 54 8.06 1.89 11.15
N GLN A 55 7.60 2.96 11.82
CA GLN A 55 7.01 2.83 13.15
C GLN A 55 5.60 2.27 13.03
N VAL A 56 5.38 1.08 13.57
CA VAL A 56 4.08 0.41 13.56
C VAL A 56 3.21 0.89 14.71
N GLN A 57 3.77 1.01 15.90
CA GLN A 57 3.09 1.44 17.13
C GLN A 57 3.90 2.51 17.87
N PRO A 58 3.25 3.44 18.55
CA PRO A 58 1.80 3.70 18.52
C PRO A 58 1.34 4.36 17.22
N VAL A 59 0.11 4.07 16.79
CA VAL A 59 -0.45 4.50 15.49
C VAL A 59 -0.38 6.02 15.27
N ASN A 60 -0.62 6.80 16.31
CA ASN A 60 -0.65 8.27 16.25
C ASN A 60 0.73 8.93 16.03
N THR A 61 1.82 8.16 16.08
CA THR A 61 3.18 8.66 15.83
C THR A 61 3.81 8.09 14.57
N ARG A 62 3.03 7.37 13.77
CA ARG A 62 3.48 6.82 12.49
C ARG A 62 3.90 7.91 11.53
N GLY A 63 5.07 7.75 10.92
CA GLY A 63 5.56 8.64 9.86
C GLY A 63 5.22 8.17 8.45
N ALA A 64 4.56 7.03 8.30
CA ALA A 64 4.16 6.52 6.99
C ALA A 64 3.13 7.46 6.33
N THR A 65 3.33 7.77 5.05
CA THR A 65 2.54 8.80 4.34
C THR A 65 1.22 8.30 3.76
N MET A 66 1.01 6.99 3.73
CA MET A 66 -0.15 6.33 3.11
C MET A 66 -0.37 6.70 1.62
N LEU A 67 0.66 7.19 0.92
CA LEU A 67 0.55 7.52 -0.52
C LEU A 67 0.69 6.30 -1.43
N SER A 68 1.21 5.18 -0.92
CA SER A 68 1.48 3.99 -1.73
C SER A 68 0.28 3.45 -2.50
N PRO A 69 -0.97 3.45 -1.99
CA PRO A 69 -2.13 3.05 -2.77
C PRO A 69 -2.33 3.92 -4.01
N TYR A 70 -2.21 5.23 -3.87
CA TYR A 70 -2.40 6.17 -4.98
C TYR A 70 -1.29 6.07 -6.04
N ILE A 71 -0.05 5.86 -5.60
CA ILE A 71 1.09 5.63 -6.49
C ILE A 71 0.94 4.30 -7.22
N ARG A 72 0.56 3.23 -6.51
CA ARG A 72 0.35 1.91 -7.11
C ARG A 72 -0.70 1.91 -8.21
N HIS A 73 -1.77 2.66 -8.02
CA HIS A 73 -2.87 2.77 -8.99
C HIS A 73 -2.68 3.90 -10.02
N ASN A 74 -1.47 4.49 -10.11
CA ASN A 74 -1.11 5.57 -11.04
C ASN A 74 -1.97 6.85 -10.90
N LEU A 75 -2.60 7.08 -9.76
CA LEU A 75 -3.30 8.33 -9.45
C LEU A 75 -2.32 9.45 -9.11
N LEU A 76 -1.15 9.11 -8.57
CA LEU A 76 -0.04 10.01 -8.30
C LEU A 76 1.22 9.53 -9.03
N PRO A 77 1.65 10.19 -10.12
CA PRO A 77 2.93 9.90 -10.76
C PRO A 77 4.10 10.13 -9.78
N LEU A 78 5.11 9.26 -9.80
CA LEU A 78 6.28 9.36 -8.92
C LEU A 78 6.98 10.73 -9.03
N THR A 79 7.04 11.30 -10.23
CA THR A 79 7.64 12.62 -10.45
C THR A 79 6.88 13.75 -9.74
N GLN A 80 5.56 13.63 -9.61
CA GLN A 80 4.75 14.61 -8.89
C GLN A 80 4.99 14.50 -7.39
N VAL A 81 5.02 13.29 -6.84
CA VAL A 81 5.32 13.02 -5.43
C VAL A 81 6.74 13.46 -5.08
N TRP A 82 7.70 13.18 -5.94
CA TRP A 82 9.10 13.62 -5.81
C TRP A 82 9.23 15.13 -5.64
N ARG A 83 8.51 15.89 -6.48
CA ARG A 83 8.53 17.36 -6.43
C ARG A 83 7.85 17.91 -5.19
N ALA A 84 6.78 17.27 -4.73
CA ALA A 84 6.00 17.72 -3.58
C ALA A 84 6.84 17.79 -2.28
N VAL A 85 7.87 16.97 -2.16
CA VAL A 85 8.74 16.92 -0.97
C VAL A 85 9.99 17.83 -1.10
N GLY A 86 10.09 18.65 -2.14
CA GLY A 86 11.29 19.44 -2.44
C GLY A 86 11.73 20.36 -1.31
N ALA A 87 10.79 20.94 -0.56
CA ALA A 87 11.05 21.86 0.56
C ALA A 87 11.19 21.18 1.93
N ALA A 88 11.08 19.84 2.01
CA ALA A 88 11.18 19.11 3.26
C ALA A 88 12.62 19.11 3.83
N PRO A 89 12.80 18.81 5.14
CA PRO A 89 14.11 18.65 5.73
C PRO A 89 14.98 17.66 4.96
N PHE A 90 16.26 17.94 4.80
CA PHE A 90 17.14 17.21 3.90
C PHE A 90 17.13 15.69 4.14
N ALA A 91 17.32 15.25 5.38
CA ALA A 91 17.37 13.81 5.70
C ALA A 91 16.03 13.09 5.45
N ASP A 92 14.91 13.76 5.72
CA ASP A 92 13.58 13.22 5.47
C ASP A 92 13.28 13.11 3.97
N LYS A 93 13.64 14.19 3.24
CA LYS A 93 13.52 14.24 1.79
C LYS A 93 14.36 13.15 1.11
N GLU A 94 15.64 13.07 1.44
CA GLU A 94 16.56 12.07 0.89
C GLU A 94 16.00 10.67 1.10
N LYS A 95 15.62 10.34 2.33
CA LYS A 95 15.08 9.02 2.65
C LYS A 95 13.77 8.72 1.94
N PHE A 96 12.88 9.68 1.84
CA PHE A 96 11.61 9.52 1.14
C PHE A 96 11.82 9.33 -0.37
N GLN A 97 12.71 10.10 -0.95
CA GLN A 97 13.07 10.01 -2.37
C GLN A 97 13.76 8.68 -2.70
N ASP A 98 14.61 8.15 -1.84
CA ASP A 98 15.20 6.81 -1.99
C ASP A 98 14.12 5.72 -2.09
N GLU A 99 13.09 5.80 -1.26
CA GLU A 99 12.00 4.83 -1.29
C GLU A 99 11.12 4.95 -2.54
N LEU A 100 10.98 6.14 -3.11
CA LEU A 100 10.36 6.31 -4.42
C LEU A 100 11.21 5.66 -5.54
N LEU A 101 12.54 5.75 -5.45
CA LEU A 101 13.44 5.08 -6.40
C LEU A 101 13.36 3.55 -6.29
N TRP A 102 13.13 3.00 -5.10
CA TRP A 102 12.92 1.56 -4.94
C TRP A 102 11.66 1.08 -5.67
N GLN A 103 10.59 1.88 -5.68
CA GLN A 103 9.40 1.56 -6.47
C GLN A 103 9.71 1.55 -7.97
N GLU A 104 10.47 2.52 -8.45
CA GLU A 104 10.87 2.54 -9.86
C GLU A 104 11.79 1.37 -10.20
N TYR A 105 12.74 1.06 -9.33
CA TYR A 105 13.58 -0.13 -9.50
C TYR A 105 12.78 -1.42 -9.60
N THR A 106 11.78 -1.62 -8.75
CA THR A 106 10.93 -2.81 -8.80
C THR A 106 10.11 -2.90 -10.09
N ARG A 107 9.65 -1.77 -10.63
CA ARG A 107 8.99 -1.72 -11.95
C ARG A 107 9.95 -2.12 -13.07
N HIS A 108 11.18 -1.63 -13.06
CA HIS A 108 12.22 -2.02 -14.02
C HIS A 108 12.56 -3.51 -13.90
N LEU A 109 12.69 -4.02 -12.68
CA LEU A 109 12.94 -5.42 -12.43
C LEU A 109 11.82 -6.28 -13.03
N TYR A 110 10.56 -5.93 -12.76
CA TYR A 110 9.42 -6.62 -13.32
C TYR A 110 9.40 -6.56 -14.85
N ALA A 111 9.68 -5.41 -15.44
CA ALA A 111 9.73 -5.25 -16.90
C ALA A 111 10.80 -6.13 -17.55
N ARG A 112 11.94 -6.37 -16.87
CA ARG A 112 13.03 -7.21 -17.38
C ARG A 112 12.81 -8.70 -17.17
N ILE A 113 12.26 -9.10 -16.05
CA ILE A 113 12.17 -10.50 -15.63
C ILE A 113 10.78 -11.08 -15.91
N GLY A 114 9.74 -10.24 -15.87
CA GLY A 114 8.36 -10.63 -16.11
C GLY A 114 7.89 -11.72 -15.15
N THR A 115 7.22 -12.72 -15.67
CA THR A 115 6.68 -13.84 -14.89
C THR A 115 7.72 -14.67 -14.14
N ARG A 116 9.00 -14.54 -14.46
CA ARG A 116 10.07 -15.21 -13.70
C ARG A 116 10.15 -14.73 -12.24
N LEU A 117 9.57 -13.56 -11.89
CA LEU A 117 9.44 -13.13 -10.51
C LEU A 117 8.57 -14.05 -9.63
N PHE A 118 7.74 -14.88 -10.25
CA PHE A 118 6.94 -15.88 -9.53
C PHE A 118 7.67 -17.21 -9.32
N HIS A 119 8.92 -17.30 -9.73
CA HIS A 119 9.79 -18.45 -9.52
C HIS A 119 10.98 -18.08 -8.63
N ASN A 120 11.66 -19.07 -8.10
CA ASN A 120 12.87 -18.88 -7.35
C ASN A 120 13.94 -18.18 -8.21
N LEU A 121 14.43 -17.02 -7.80
CA LEU A 121 15.40 -16.23 -8.56
C LEU A 121 16.84 -16.57 -8.17
N ARG A 122 17.14 -16.64 -6.88
CA ARG A 122 18.48 -16.84 -6.36
C ARG A 122 18.59 -18.03 -5.44
N PHE A 123 17.57 -18.23 -4.62
CA PHE A 123 17.53 -19.34 -3.66
C PHE A 123 16.22 -20.10 -3.85
N GLU A 124 16.28 -21.40 -3.67
CA GLU A 124 15.09 -22.23 -3.62
C GLU A 124 14.30 -21.93 -2.33
N GLN A 125 13.02 -21.76 -2.47
CA GLN A 125 12.14 -21.58 -1.31
C GLN A 125 11.89 -22.95 -0.69
N VAL A 126 12.27 -23.10 0.58
CA VAL A 126 12.23 -24.38 1.31
C VAL A 126 11.21 -24.41 2.43
N TRP A 127 10.29 -23.46 2.44
CA TRP A 127 9.24 -23.39 3.47
C TRP A 127 7.87 -23.41 2.81
N ASP A 128 7.06 -24.28 3.33
CA ASP A 128 5.65 -24.33 3.01
C ASP A 128 4.91 -23.28 3.83
N ALA A 129 3.77 -22.80 3.31
CA ALA A 129 2.89 -21.98 4.11
C ALA A 129 2.43 -22.81 5.33
N PRO A 130 2.42 -22.22 6.55
CA PRO A 130 1.91 -22.95 7.71
C PRO A 130 0.49 -23.40 7.45
N GLU A 131 0.19 -24.69 7.64
CA GLU A 131 -1.13 -25.25 7.46
C GLU A 131 -2.17 -24.59 8.38
N ASP A 132 -1.72 -24.15 9.56
CA ASP A 132 -2.55 -23.54 10.59
C ASP A 132 -2.60 -22.00 10.53
N GLY A 133 -2.09 -21.37 9.45
CA GLY A 133 -2.04 -19.91 9.32
C GLY A 133 -0.88 -19.26 10.07
N TRP A 134 -1.04 -18.00 10.42
CA TRP A 134 -0.02 -17.25 11.19
C TRP A 134 -0.01 -17.67 12.64
N PRO A 135 1.18 -17.73 13.31
CA PRO A 135 1.26 -17.98 14.72
C PRO A 135 0.42 -16.99 15.54
N GLU A 136 -0.45 -17.50 16.38
CA GLU A 136 -1.28 -16.67 17.27
C GLU A 136 -0.50 -16.16 18.48
N GLY A 137 -0.96 -15.06 19.07
CA GLY A 137 -0.43 -14.50 20.32
C GLY A 137 0.79 -13.58 20.15
N MET A 138 1.09 -13.20 18.91
CA MET A 138 2.08 -12.15 18.64
C MET A 138 1.35 -10.84 18.32
N ALA A 139 1.08 -10.03 19.35
CA ALA A 139 0.24 -8.82 19.23
C ALA A 139 0.63 -7.87 18.08
N CYS A 140 1.92 -7.79 17.71
CA CYS A 140 2.36 -6.97 16.58
C CYS A 140 1.95 -7.59 15.22
N VAL A 141 1.97 -8.91 15.10
CA VAL A 141 1.53 -9.62 13.89
C VAL A 141 0.03 -9.56 13.78
N ASP A 142 -0.68 -9.86 14.86
CA ASP A 142 -2.15 -9.84 14.91
C ASP A 142 -2.68 -8.45 14.50
N SER A 143 -2.12 -7.38 15.06
CA SER A 143 -2.48 -6.00 14.72
C SER A 143 -2.24 -5.67 13.24
N VAL A 144 -1.13 -6.14 12.66
CA VAL A 144 -0.80 -5.91 11.24
C VAL A 144 -1.74 -6.69 10.32
N VAL A 145 -2.07 -7.94 10.67
CA VAL A 145 -3.03 -8.76 9.91
C VAL A 145 -4.44 -8.15 9.95
N GLU A 146 -4.87 -7.68 11.12
CA GLU A 146 -6.15 -6.97 11.26
C GLU A 146 -6.20 -5.70 10.39
N GLU A 147 -5.14 -4.88 10.41
CA GLU A 147 -5.05 -3.68 9.56
C GLU A 147 -5.09 -4.04 8.07
N LEU A 148 -4.35 -5.06 7.66
CA LEU A 148 -4.32 -5.51 6.27
C LEU A 148 -5.72 -5.96 5.80
N ASN A 149 -6.41 -6.73 6.63
CA ASN A 149 -7.76 -7.22 6.31
C ASN A 149 -8.80 -6.08 6.27
N ARG A 150 -8.66 -5.09 7.16
CA ARG A 150 -9.59 -3.95 7.24
C ARG A 150 -9.36 -2.93 6.13
N ASP A 151 -8.10 -2.55 5.89
CA ASP A 151 -7.76 -1.39 5.06
C ASP A 151 -7.07 -1.75 3.75
N GLY A 152 -6.60 -3.00 3.59
CA GLY A 152 -5.77 -3.41 2.45
C GLY A 152 -4.40 -2.72 2.43
N TRP A 153 -3.96 -2.19 3.56
CA TRP A 153 -2.72 -1.41 3.70
C TRP A 153 -2.11 -1.61 5.09
N ILE A 154 -0.79 -1.65 5.15
CA ILE A 154 0.01 -1.73 6.38
C ILE A 154 1.24 -0.85 6.29
N VAL A 155 1.78 -0.47 7.44
CA VAL A 155 3.14 0.08 7.55
C VAL A 155 4.15 -1.06 7.35
N ASN A 156 5.15 -0.83 6.52
CA ASN A 156 6.24 -1.78 6.28
C ASN A 156 7.49 -1.44 7.08
#